data_332fbd7d0d6d3fe1eb7cbccbcc5e4c68
#
_entry.id   332fbd7d0d6d3fe1eb7cbccbcc5e4c68
#
_cell.length_a   1.000
_cell.length_b   1.000
_cell.length_c   1.000
_cell.angle_alpha   90.00
_cell.angle_beta   90.00
_cell.angle_gamma   90.00
#
_symmetry.space_group_name_H-M   'P 1'
#
loop_
_entity.id
_entity.type
_entity.pdbx_description
1 polymer ?
#
loop_
_entity_poly.entity_id
_entity_poly.type
_entity_poly.pdbx_seq_one_letter_code
_entity_poly.pdbx_strand_id
1 'polypeptide(L)'
;QAGLQLVVYLSMAFGNPYRDAWTPANTAVFIQRLRDMGVTRIALADTLGSANATVVERVLGSVSNASDLGLHLHARPDAWHETVTAALKHGLRWVEGALGGIGGCPFAGDTLVGNLPTELVLPWLEQQGYELDVRVDAAALNDLVLDAADIARRYGAA
;
A
#
# COMPACT_ATOMS: atom_id res chain seq x y z
N GLN A 1 -28.23 -8.94 4.07
CA GLN A 1 -26.79 -8.77 3.86
C GLN A 1 -26.61 -7.83 2.67
N ALA A 2 -25.84 -6.74 2.82
CA ALA A 2 -25.69 -5.67 1.82
C ALA A 2 -24.71 -6.03 0.68
N GLY A 3 -24.12 -7.23 0.66
CA GLY A 3 -23.14 -7.65 -0.34
C GLY A 3 -21.81 -6.86 -0.31
N LEU A 4 -21.51 -6.17 0.79
CA LEU A 4 -20.28 -5.40 0.93
C LEU A 4 -19.07 -6.32 1.15
N GLN A 5 -17.95 -5.97 0.52
CA GLN A 5 -16.65 -6.58 0.80
C GLN A 5 -15.92 -5.73 1.84
N LEU A 6 -15.40 -6.40 2.88
CA LEU A 6 -14.62 -5.76 3.93
C LEU A 6 -13.13 -5.85 3.60
N VAL A 7 -12.44 -4.72 3.64
CA VAL A 7 -10.97 -4.65 3.69
C VAL A 7 -10.57 -4.12 5.06
N VAL A 8 -9.69 -4.81 5.75
CA VAL A 8 -9.17 -4.40 7.06
C VAL A 8 -7.74 -3.91 6.90
N TYR A 9 -7.48 -2.69 7.35
CA TYR A 9 -6.13 -2.14 7.37
C TYR A 9 -5.43 -2.51 8.68
N LEU A 10 -4.30 -3.19 8.58
CA LEU A 10 -3.39 -3.40 9.68
C LEU A 10 -2.37 -2.26 9.69
N SER A 11 -2.67 -1.22 10.46
CA SER A 11 -1.76 -0.08 10.63
C SER A 11 -0.47 -0.49 11.34
N MET A 12 0.60 0.25 11.10
CA MET A 12 1.92 0.00 11.69
C MET A 12 2.46 -1.41 11.39
N ALA A 13 2.09 -1.97 10.23
CA ALA A 13 2.50 -3.30 9.82
C ALA A 13 4.03 -3.44 9.65
N PHE A 14 4.73 -2.34 9.45
CA PHE A 14 6.17 -2.29 9.19
C PHE A 14 6.98 -1.51 10.24
N GLY A 15 6.35 -1.15 11.35
CA GLY A 15 6.95 -0.38 12.45
C GLY A 15 5.96 0.62 13.03
N ASN A 16 6.31 1.26 14.16
CA ASN A 16 5.44 2.23 14.84
C ASN A 16 6.21 3.49 15.27
N PRO A 17 5.53 4.64 15.43
CA PRO A 17 6.15 5.90 15.82
C PRO A 17 6.41 6.01 17.33
N TYR A 18 5.89 5.08 18.12
CA TYR A 18 5.86 5.18 19.59
C TYR A 18 7.08 4.56 20.26
N ARG A 19 8.01 4.01 19.49
CA ARG A 19 9.18 3.24 19.98
C ARG A 19 8.80 1.98 20.76
N ASP A 20 7.60 1.49 20.59
CA ASP A 20 7.18 0.20 21.15
C ASP A 20 7.95 -0.93 20.50
N ALA A 21 8.20 -1.98 21.26
CA ALA A 21 8.83 -3.18 20.72
C ALA A 21 7.98 -3.77 19.59
N TRP A 22 8.56 -3.78 18.40
CA TRP A 22 7.92 -4.32 17.21
C TRP A 22 8.86 -5.32 16.51
N THR A 23 8.27 -6.40 16.01
CA THR A 23 8.96 -7.38 15.18
C THR A 23 8.04 -7.82 14.04
N PRO A 24 8.56 -8.35 12.93
CA PRO A 24 7.75 -8.95 11.88
C PRO A 24 6.77 -10.03 12.39
N ALA A 25 7.17 -10.78 13.41
CA ALA A 25 6.31 -11.77 14.05
C ALA A 25 5.06 -11.17 14.71
N ASN A 26 5.13 -9.96 15.24
CA ASN A 26 3.96 -9.26 15.77
C ASN A 26 2.92 -9.03 14.67
N THR A 27 3.36 -8.56 13.50
CA THR A 27 2.48 -8.35 12.34
C THR A 27 1.87 -9.68 11.88
N ALA A 28 2.65 -10.75 11.79
CA ALA A 28 2.15 -12.08 11.43
C ALA A 28 1.08 -12.60 12.39
N VAL A 29 1.24 -12.39 13.71
CA VAL A 29 0.23 -12.74 14.72
C VAL A 29 -1.08 -11.97 14.51
N PHE A 30 -1.03 -10.68 14.21
CA PHE A 30 -2.24 -9.90 13.96
C PHE A 30 -2.93 -10.30 12.65
N ILE A 31 -2.17 -10.59 11.58
CA ILE A 31 -2.72 -11.14 10.34
C ILE A 31 -3.48 -12.43 10.65
N GLN A 32 -2.87 -13.37 11.40
CA GLN A 32 -3.54 -14.61 11.74
C GLN A 32 -4.81 -14.42 12.54
N ARG A 33 -4.81 -13.51 13.52
CA ARG A 33 -6.02 -13.16 14.29
C ARG A 33 -7.14 -12.63 13.40
N LEU A 34 -6.83 -11.77 12.44
CA LEU A 34 -7.83 -11.25 11.50
C LEU A 34 -8.40 -12.36 10.62
N ARG A 35 -7.56 -13.30 10.16
CA ARG A 35 -8.00 -14.49 9.42
C ARG A 35 -8.92 -15.39 10.24
N ASP A 36 -8.57 -15.62 11.50
CA ASP A 36 -9.38 -16.41 12.44
C ASP A 36 -10.76 -15.77 12.69
N MET A 37 -10.87 -14.44 12.55
CA MET A 37 -12.13 -13.69 12.59
C MET A 37 -12.90 -13.73 11.26
N GLY A 38 -12.37 -14.37 10.22
CA GLY A 38 -13.01 -14.49 8.90
C GLY A 38 -12.73 -13.32 7.95
N VAL A 39 -11.73 -12.48 8.24
CA VAL A 39 -11.30 -11.41 7.33
C VAL A 39 -10.56 -12.01 6.15
N THR A 40 -11.01 -11.71 4.93
CA THR A 40 -10.49 -12.28 3.68
C THR A 40 -9.63 -11.31 2.87
N ARG A 41 -9.60 -10.02 3.23
CA ARG A 41 -8.75 -9.00 2.61
C ARG A 41 -8.14 -8.10 3.67
N ILE A 42 -6.82 -8.12 3.78
CA ILE A 42 -6.06 -7.38 4.79
C ILE A 42 -5.04 -6.50 4.06
N ALA A 43 -5.10 -5.19 4.26
CA ALA A 43 -4.10 -4.24 3.79
C ALA A 43 -3.03 -4.02 4.85
N LEU A 44 -1.79 -4.30 4.54
CA LEU A 44 -0.65 -3.98 5.39
C LEU A 44 -0.27 -2.51 5.16
N ALA A 45 -0.49 -1.67 6.16
CA ALA A 45 -0.29 -0.24 6.03
C ALA A 45 1.06 0.21 6.61
N ASP A 46 1.83 0.92 5.77
CA ASP A 46 3.05 1.63 6.17
C ASP A 46 2.70 3.01 6.73
N THR A 47 2.24 3.03 7.95
CA THR A 47 1.77 4.25 8.63
C THR A 47 2.83 5.35 8.73
N LEU A 48 4.11 4.96 8.71
CA LEU A 48 5.24 5.89 8.85
C LEU A 48 5.86 6.32 7.53
N GLY A 49 5.56 5.66 6.42
CA GLY A 49 6.28 5.84 5.16
C GLY A 49 7.75 5.40 5.24
N SER A 50 8.04 4.45 6.12
CA SER A 50 9.41 3.98 6.40
C SER A 50 9.67 2.55 5.95
N ALA A 51 8.65 1.86 5.40
CA ALA A 51 8.81 0.52 4.86
C ALA A 51 9.80 0.52 3.68
N ASN A 52 10.70 -0.44 3.72
CA ASN A 52 11.65 -0.71 2.65
C ASN A 52 11.59 -2.21 2.28
N ALA A 53 12.24 -2.58 1.18
CA ALA A 53 12.23 -3.96 0.69
C ALA A 53 12.60 -4.98 1.78
N THR A 54 13.65 -4.71 2.55
CA THR A 54 14.12 -5.63 3.62
C THR A 54 13.07 -5.84 4.71
N VAL A 55 12.41 -4.78 5.15
CA VAL A 55 11.37 -4.89 6.18
C VAL A 55 10.15 -5.62 5.64
N VAL A 56 9.72 -5.32 4.42
CA VAL A 56 8.62 -6.01 3.75
C VAL A 56 8.91 -7.50 3.58
N GLU A 57 10.10 -7.87 3.09
CA GLU A 57 10.52 -9.27 2.97
C GLU A 57 10.48 -10.01 4.31
N ARG A 58 10.94 -9.37 5.38
CA ARG A 58 10.90 -9.98 6.73
C ARG A 58 9.48 -10.17 7.25
N VAL A 59 8.60 -9.21 7.03
CA VAL A 59 7.18 -9.33 7.43
C VAL A 59 6.49 -10.44 6.63
N LEU A 60 6.59 -10.39 5.31
CA LEU A 60 5.92 -11.36 4.43
C LEU A 60 6.54 -12.76 4.55
N GLY A 61 7.85 -12.85 4.78
CA GLY A 61 8.53 -14.12 5.06
C GLY A 61 8.11 -14.78 6.37
N SER A 62 7.49 -14.03 7.30
CA SER A 62 6.90 -14.59 8.53
C SER A 62 5.44 -15.02 8.38
N VAL A 63 4.85 -14.89 7.21
CA VAL A 63 3.45 -15.22 6.92
C VAL A 63 3.39 -16.42 5.98
N SER A 64 2.56 -17.40 6.29
CA SER A 64 2.46 -18.65 5.50
C SER A 64 1.87 -18.47 4.10
N ASN A 65 1.04 -17.46 3.89
CA ASN A 65 0.42 -17.13 2.60
C ASN A 65 0.15 -15.61 2.55
N ALA A 66 0.48 -14.98 1.45
CA ALA A 66 0.28 -13.54 1.25
C ALA A 66 -0.78 -13.21 0.19
N SER A 67 -1.50 -14.20 -0.35
CA SER A 67 -2.45 -13.99 -1.46
C SER A 67 -3.70 -13.18 -1.08
N ASP A 68 -4.06 -13.15 0.20
CA ASP A 68 -5.15 -12.36 0.78
C ASP A 68 -4.68 -10.99 1.30
N LEU A 69 -3.37 -10.72 1.23
CA LEU A 69 -2.76 -9.50 1.70
C LEU A 69 -2.61 -8.47 0.59
N GLY A 70 -2.77 -7.22 0.95
CA GLY A 70 -2.48 -6.06 0.14
C GLY A 70 -1.44 -5.15 0.78
N LEU A 71 -0.92 -4.22 0.00
CA LEU A 71 0.06 -3.26 0.44
C LEU A 71 -0.49 -1.84 0.29
N HIS A 72 -0.52 -1.11 1.40
CA HIS A 72 -0.82 0.31 1.46
C HIS A 72 0.44 1.04 1.91
N LEU A 73 1.21 1.53 0.94
CA LEU A 73 2.47 2.24 1.20
C LEU A 73 2.28 3.74 1.18
N HIS A 74 2.97 4.39 2.10
CA HIS A 74 3.34 5.78 1.95
C HIS A 74 4.78 5.85 1.42
N ALA A 75 4.97 6.43 0.26
CA ALA A 75 6.27 6.45 -0.40
C ALA A 75 6.49 7.73 -1.21
N ARG A 76 7.75 8.10 -1.39
CA ARG A 76 8.12 9.13 -2.36
C ARG A 76 7.96 8.55 -3.78
N PRO A 77 7.60 9.37 -4.77
CA PRO A 77 7.37 8.90 -6.14
C PRO A 77 8.56 8.17 -6.78
N ASP A 78 9.76 8.41 -6.26
CA ASP A 78 11.01 7.84 -6.78
C ASP A 78 11.53 6.62 -5.98
N ALA A 79 10.89 6.23 -4.88
CA ALA A 79 11.48 5.31 -3.89
C ALA A 79 10.61 4.10 -3.49
N TRP A 80 9.64 3.70 -4.30
CA TRP A 80 8.70 2.62 -3.99
C TRP A 80 8.99 1.29 -4.71
N HIS A 81 9.72 1.32 -5.83
CA HIS A 81 9.90 0.18 -6.74
C HIS A 81 10.42 -1.09 -6.08
N GLU A 82 11.48 -0.97 -5.27
CA GLU A 82 12.08 -2.11 -4.59
C GLU A 82 11.14 -2.71 -3.54
N THR A 83 10.41 -1.85 -2.85
CA THR A 83 9.46 -2.25 -1.80
C THR A 83 8.27 -3.00 -2.38
N VAL A 84 7.70 -2.50 -3.48
CA VAL A 84 6.61 -3.18 -4.20
C VAL A 84 7.12 -4.49 -4.81
N THR A 85 8.31 -4.49 -5.42
CA THR A 85 8.93 -5.71 -5.96
C THR A 85 9.08 -6.79 -4.89
N ALA A 86 9.55 -6.43 -3.70
CA ALA A 86 9.70 -7.36 -2.58
C ALA A 86 8.34 -7.97 -2.19
N ALA A 87 7.30 -7.16 -2.09
CA ALA A 87 5.96 -7.63 -1.76
C ALA A 87 5.40 -8.60 -2.82
N LEU A 88 5.52 -8.27 -4.10
CA LEU A 88 5.04 -9.12 -5.20
C LEU A 88 5.77 -10.46 -5.27
N LYS A 89 7.08 -10.48 -5.02
CA LYS A 89 7.88 -11.73 -4.95
C LYS A 89 7.41 -12.67 -3.84
N HIS A 90 6.84 -12.15 -2.77
CA HIS A 90 6.24 -12.93 -1.68
C HIS A 90 4.79 -13.35 -1.95
N GLY A 91 4.27 -13.11 -3.15
CA GLY A 91 2.93 -13.55 -3.57
C GLY A 91 1.79 -12.61 -3.20
N LEU A 92 2.10 -11.40 -2.78
CA LEU A 92 1.10 -10.35 -2.58
C LEU A 92 0.42 -10.03 -3.92
N ARG A 93 -0.90 -9.80 -3.92
CA ARG A 93 -1.72 -9.75 -5.13
C ARG A 93 -2.33 -8.39 -5.43
N TRP A 94 -2.30 -7.46 -4.51
CA TRP A 94 -2.85 -6.14 -4.73
C TRP A 94 -2.09 -5.07 -3.95
N VAL A 95 -2.04 -3.91 -4.52
CA VAL A 95 -1.46 -2.70 -3.94
C VAL A 95 -2.46 -1.57 -4.05
N GLU A 96 -2.40 -0.64 -3.13
CA GLU A 96 -3.23 0.56 -3.16
C GLU A 96 -2.39 1.76 -3.54
N GLY A 97 -2.98 2.65 -4.33
CA GLY A 97 -2.38 3.91 -4.74
C GLY A 97 -3.42 5.01 -4.80
N ALA A 98 -2.95 6.22 -5.04
CA ALA A 98 -3.77 7.38 -5.33
C ALA A 98 -3.27 8.08 -6.58
N LEU A 99 -4.16 8.69 -7.33
CA LEU A 99 -3.80 9.50 -8.50
C LEU A 99 -2.93 10.68 -8.04
N GLY A 100 -1.79 10.87 -8.69
CA GLY A 100 -0.79 11.86 -8.29
C GLY A 100 -0.14 11.60 -6.93
N GLY A 101 -0.32 10.41 -6.34
CA GLY A 101 0.14 10.11 -4.99
C GLY A 101 -0.52 10.98 -3.91
N ILE A 102 -1.67 11.59 -4.19
CA ILE A 102 -2.35 12.54 -3.32
C ILE A 102 -2.77 11.88 -2.00
N GLY A 103 -2.61 12.62 -0.91
CA GLY A 103 -2.87 12.16 0.44
C GLY A 103 -1.59 11.76 1.15
N GLY A 104 -1.70 11.33 2.39
CA GLY A 104 -0.60 10.91 3.23
C GLY A 104 -1.09 10.65 4.65
N CYS A 105 -0.22 10.11 5.48
CA CYS A 105 -0.55 9.85 6.87
C CYS A 105 -0.01 10.98 7.76
N PRO A 106 -0.86 11.63 8.58
CA PRO A 106 -0.39 12.67 9.51
C PRO A 106 0.61 12.15 10.56
N PHE A 107 0.72 10.84 10.73
CA PHE A 107 1.70 10.21 11.60
C PHE A 107 3.08 10.02 10.96
N ALA A 108 3.24 10.31 9.66
CA ALA A 108 4.54 10.19 8.97
C ALA A 108 5.53 11.32 9.28
N GLY A 109 5.19 12.23 10.22
CA GLY A 109 6.05 13.35 10.63
C GLY A 109 5.96 14.55 9.70
N ASP A 110 6.94 15.48 9.82
CA ASP A 110 6.96 16.76 9.12
C ASP A 110 7.13 16.67 7.60
N THR A 111 7.56 15.53 7.10
CA THR A 111 7.60 15.23 5.65
C THR A 111 6.40 14.36 5.29
N LEU A 112 5.35 14.99 4.79
CA LEU A 112 4.22 14.28 4.20
C LEU A 112 4.71 13.41 3.04
N VAL A 113 4.77 12.11 3.30
CA VAL A 113 5.03 11.11 2.28
C VAL A 113 3.68 10.74 1.66
N GLY A 114 3.55 10.90 0.35
CA GLY A 114 2.32 10.61 -0.39
C GLY A 114 1.98 9.11 -0.44
N ASN A 115 0.86 8.81 -1.06
CA ASN A 115 0.53 7.44 -1.44
C ASN A 115 1.34 6.97 -2.66
N LEU A 116 1.29 5.69 -2.99
CA LEU A 116 1.81 5.20 -4.27
C LEU A 116 1.11 5.91 -5.43
N PRO A 117 1.85 6.53 -6.36
CA PRO A 117 1.26 7.21 -7.51
C PRO A 117 0.75 6.18 -8.52
N THR A 118 -0.57 6.03 -8.61
CA THR A 118 -1.24 5.03 -9.45
C THR A 118 -0.78 5.08 -10.90
N GLU A 119 -0.61 6.28 -11.44
CA GLU A 119 -0.19 6.53 -12.83
C GLU A 119 1.25 6.08 -13.12
N LEU A 120 2.09 5.93 -12.09
CA LEU A 120 3.44 5.40 -12.23
C LEU A 120 3.49 3.89 -11.97
N VAL A 121 2.70 3.42 -11.00
CA VAL A 121 2.70 2.01 -10.58
C VAL A 121 2.11 1.10 -11.66
N LEU A 122 0.99 1.48 -12.28
CA LEU A 122 0.32 0.63 -13.27
C LEU A 122 1.20 0.34 -14.50
N PRO A 123 1.76 1.35 -15.20
CA PRO A 123 2.64 1.07 -16.35
C PRO A 123 3.90 0.32 -15.95
N TRP A 124 4.43 0.56 -14.76
CA TRP A 124 5.60 -0.16 -14.27
C TRP A 124 5.29 -1.64 -14.04
N LEU A 125 4.14 -1.99 -13.44
CA LEU A 125 3.72 -3.38 -13.26
C LEU A 125 3.60 -4.11 -14.61
N GLU A 126 2.99 -3.47 -15.62
CA GLU A 126 2.90 -4.01 -16.97
C GLU A 126 4.29 -4.25 -17.61
N GLN A 127 5.22 -3.30 -17.44
CA GLN A 127 6.60 -3.43 -17.91
C GLN A 127 7.35 -4.58 -17.20
N GLN A 128 7.01 -4.88 -15.95
CA GLN A 128 7.55 -6.04 -15.22
C GLN A 128 6.86 -7.37 -15.60
N GLY A 129 5.87 -7.35 -16.51
CA GLY A 129 5.17 -8.54 -16.99
C GLY A 129 4.03 -9.02 -16.07
N TYR A 130 3.54 -8.17 -15.16
CA TYR A 130 2.36 -8.49 -14.37
C TYR A 130 1.08 -8.25 -15.17
N GLU A 131 0.15 -9.20 -15.10
CA GLU A 131 -1.21 -9.00 -15.61
C GLU A 131 -2.03 -8.21 -14.59
N LEU A 132 -2.71 -7.16 -15.06
CA LEU A 132 -3.55 -6.31 -14.25
C LEU A 132 -5.02 -6.63 -14.48
N ASP A 133 -5.82 -6.69 -13.43
CA ASP A 133 -7.28 -6.88 -13.51
C ASP A 133 -7.98 -5.67 -14.15
N VAL A 134 -7.30 -4.52 -14.16
CA VAL A 134 -7.82 -3.27 -14.73
C VAL A 134 -6.89 -2.81 -15.85
N ARG A 135 -7.47 -2.54 -17.02
CA ARG A 135 -6.79 -1.86 -18.12
C ARG A 135 -7.22 -0.41 -18.12
N VAL A 136 -6.26 0.49 -17.97
CA VAL A 136 -6.51 1.93 -18.04
C VAL A 136 -5.75 2.49 -19.22
N ASP A 137 -6.45 3.21 -20.07
CA ASP A 137 -5.84 3.97 -21.16
C ASP A 137 -4.92 5.07 -20.59
N ALA A 138 -3.70 5.20 -21.13
CA ALA A 138 -2.71 6.13 -20.60
C ALA A 138 -3.14 7.60 -20.71
N ALA A 139 -3.90 7.96 -21.76
CA ALA A 139 -4.41 9.32 -21.92
C ALA A 139 -5.51 9.59 -20.88
N ALA A 140 -6.44 8.65 -20.69
CA ALA A 140 -7.47 8.76 -19.68
C ALA A 140 -6.87 8.80 -18.25
N LEU A 141 -5.80 8.07 -18.01
CA LEU A 141 -5.10 8.10 -16.72
C LEU A 141 -4.46 9.47 -16.44
N ASN A 142 -3.86 10.10 -17.46
CA ASN A 142 -3.33 11.45 -17.35
C ASN A 142 -4.42 12.49 -17.05
N ASP A 143 -5.56 12.42 -17.73
CA ASP A 143 -6.68 13.32 -17.48
C ASP A 143 -7.19 13.18 -16.04
N LEU A 144 -7.30 11.95 -15.54
CA LEU A 144 -7.69 11.68 -14.16
C LEU A 144 -6.67 12.23 -13.13
N VAL A 145 -5.37 12.19 -13.44
CA VAL A 145 -4.34 12.80 -12.57
C VAL A 145 -4.50 14.32 -12.51
N LEU A 146 -4.78 14.97 -13.65
CA LEU A 146 -5.04 16.41 -13.69
C LEU A 146 -6.30 16.80 -12.90
N ASP A 147 -7.37 16.02 -13.05
CA ASP A 147 -8.61 16.23 -12.28
C ASP A 147 -8.38 16.03 -10.77
N ALA A 148 -7.64 15.00 -10.39
CA ALA A 148 -7.29 14.75 -8.99
C ALA A 148 -6.47 15.90 -8.40
N ALA A 149 -5.49 16.41 -9.15
CA ALA A 149 -4.69 17.57 -8.74
C ALA A 149 -5.55 18.84 -8.59
N ASP A 150 -6.53 19.05 -9.48
CA ASP A 150 -7.46 20.18 -9.37
C ASP A 150 -8.35 20.07 -8.13
N ILE A 151 -8.89 18.90 -7.86
CA ILE A 151 -9.68 18.61 -6.65
C ILE A 151 -8.83 18.84 -5.40
N ALA A 152 -7.61 18.31 -5.35
CA ALA A 152 -6.71 18.50 -4.21
C ALA A 152 -6.40 19.97 -3.96
N ARG A 153 -6.15 20.74 -5.01
CA ARG A 153 -5.90 22.18 -4.91
C ARG A 153 -7.11 22.96 -4.39
N ARG A 154 -8.35 22.56 -4.77
CA ARG A 154 -9.58 23.26 -4.36
C ARG A 154 -10.04 22.90 -2.96
N TYR A 155 -9.86 21.65 -2.54
CA TYR A 155 -10.47 21.09 -1.34
C TYR A 155 -9.46 20.45 -0.38
N GLY A 156 -8.22 20.26 -0.81
CA GLY A 156 -7.17 19.74 0.05
C GLY A 156 -6.79 20.78 1.12
N ALA A 157 -6.54 20.30 2.33
CA ALA A 157 -5.88 21.12 3.32
C ALA A 157 -4.46 21.44 2.83
N ALA A 158 -4.09 22.72 2.91
CA ALA A 158 -2.74 23.17 2.62
C ALA A 158 -1.73 22.58 3.60
#